data_8414b0cadb612c230e30c160bd30867e
#
_entry.id   8414b0cadb612c230e30c160bd30867e
#
_cell.length_a   1.000
_cell.length_b   1.000
_cell.length_c   1.000
_cell.angle_alpha   90.00
_cell.angle_beta   90.00
_cell.angle_gamma   90.00
#
_symmetry.space_group_name_H-M   'P 1'
#
loop_
_entity.id
_entity.type
_entity.pdbx_description
1 polymer ?
#
loop_
_entity_poly.entity_id
_entity_poly.type
_entity_poly.pdbx_seq_one_letter_code
_entity_poly.pdbx_strand_id
1 'polypeptide(L)'
;MPHLVLNIDEEEEYALFGIRSNLNDFSLVYFINKNLQINLTREKKDLSIIYFQKKIFFSLFNYYDNVTHNQWSLMKNKMEFKNKHVEKNNLFSDNQMSMFMHLIPECKNFDFIIKISGLVFNKKEIISLINKINNIEIISEVAEVKSLSSQSKGNLCF
;
A
#
# COMPACT_ATOMS: atom_id res chain seq x y z
N MET A 1 -41.36 -19.93 -9.08
CA MET A 1 -40.17 -20.42 -8.38
C MET A 1 -39.29 -19.22 -8.07
N PRO A 2 -39.14 -18.82 -6.84
CA PRO A 2 -38.22 -17.72 -6.55
C PRO A 2 -36.78 -18.20 -6.75
N HIS A 3 -36.08 -17.56 -7.69
CA HIS A 3 -34.63 -17.76 -7.81
C HIS A 3 -33.98 -17.13 -6.58
N LEU A 4 -33.48 -17.97 -5.68
CA LEU A 4 -32.51 -17.56 -4.67
C LEU A 4 -31.21 -17.19 -5.40
N VAL A 5 -30.99 -15.90 -5.62
CA VAL A 5 -29.68 -15.38 -5.98
C VAL A 5 -28.89 -15.36 -4.66
N LEU A 6 -28.07 -16.37 -4.44
CA LEU A 6 -27.00 -16.28 -3.45
C LEU A 6 -26.04 -15.20 -3.92
N ASN A 7 -26.19 -13.98 -3.43
CA ASN A 7 -25.12 -13.02 -3.41
C ASN A 7 -24.14 -13.50 -2.35
N ILE A 8 -23.24 -14.38 -2.74
CA ILE A 8 -22.02 -14.61 -1.98
C ILE A 8 -21.16 -13.41 -2.36
N ASP A 9 -21.28 -12.33 -1.60
CA ASP A 9 -20.20 -11.35 -1.46
C ASP A 9 -19.07 -12.11 -0.75
N GLU A 10 -18.28 -12.86 -1.52
CA GLU A 10 -16.96 -13.32 -1.08
C GLU A 10 -16.11 -12.06 -0.91
N GLU A 11 -16.23 -11.40 0.24
CA GLU A 11 -15.22 -10.44 0.69
C GLU A 11 -13.91 -11.23 0.76
N GLU A 12 -13.02 -11.00 -0.21
CA GLU A 12 -11.67 -11.57 -0.16
C GLU A 12 -11.08 -11.24 1.19
N GLU A 13 -10.87 -12.26 2.02
CA GLU A 13 -10.19 -12.07 3.30
C GLU A 13 -8.72 -11.76 3.03
N TYR A 14 -8.30 -10.59 3.39
CA TYR A 14 -6.91 -10.17 3.31
C TYR A 14 -6.48 -9.45 4.58
N ALA A 15 -5.19 -9.51 4.88
CA ALA A 15 -4.58 -8.72 5.93
C ALA A 15 -3.79 -7.55 5.32
N LEU A 16 -3.76 -6.44 6.01
CA LEU A 16 -2.95 -5.27 5.68
C LEU A 16 -1.92 -5.03 6.78
N PHE A 17 -0.70 -4.72 6.36
CA PHE A 17 0.39 -4.31 7.24
C PHE A 17 0.90 -2.95 6.78
N GLY A 18 0.93 -1.99 7.69
CA GLY A 18 1.52 -0.68 7.44
C GLY A 18 2.99 -0.66 7.84
N ILE A 19 3.83 -0.07 7.00
CA ILE A 19 5.26 0.09 7.24
C ILE A 19 5.60 1.57 7.19
N ARG A 20 6.29 2.06 8.24
CA ARG A 20 6.97 3.35 8.23
C ARG A 20 8.46 3.12 8.03
N SER A 21 9.00 3.71 6.99
CA SER A 21 10.41 3.58 6.64
C SER A 21 10.84 4.73 5.73
N ASN A 22 12.09 5.17 5.87
CA ASN A 22 12.72 6.13 4.98
C ASN A 22 13.42 5.49 3.77
N LEU A 23 13.34 4.14 3.63
CA LEU A 23 13.85 3.45 2.46
C LEU A 23 13.04 3.81 1.21
N ASN A 24 13.69 3.83 0.06
CA ASN A 24 12.96 3.83 -1.20
C ASN A 24 12.32 2.45 -1.44
N ASP A 25 11.36 2.40 -2.36
CA ASP A 25 10.56 1.20 -2.63
C ASP A 25 11.41 0.00 -3.09
N PHE A 26 12.41 0.19 -3.95
CA PHE A 26 13.27 -0.91 -4.40
C PHE A 26 14.15 -1.46 -3.28
N SER A 27 14.71 -0.60 -2.43
CA SER A 27 15.50 -1.02 -1.28
C SER A 27 14.64 -1.76 -0.27
N LEU A 28 13.45 -1.27 0.01
CA LEU A 28 12.51 -1.94 0.91
C LEU A 28 12.14 -3.33 0.39
N VAL A 29 11.77 -3.44 -0.89
CA VAL A 29 11.44 -4.73 -1.53
C VAL A 29 12.61 -5.70 -1.47
N TYR A 30 13.83 -5.24 -1.74
CA TYR A 30 15.02 -6.08 -1.65
C TYR A 30 15.18 -6.71 -0.25
N PHE A 31 15.06 -5.89 0.80
CA PHE A 31 15.21 -6.39 2.17
C PHE A 31 14.03 -7.29 2.60
N ILE A 32 12.81 -6.98 2.18
CA ILE A 32 11.64 -7.82 2.45
C ILE A 32 11.80 -9.16 1.77
N ASN A 33 12.17 -9.20 0.48
CA ASN A 33 12.40 -10.43 -0.26
C ASN A 33 13.45 -11.30 0.42
N LYS A 34 14.55 -10.69 0.85
CA LYS A 34 15.65 -11.39 1.52
C LYS A 34 15.24 -11.98 2.87
N ASN A 35 14.51 -11.23 3.69
CA ASN A 35 14.14 -11.65 5.05
C ASN A 35 12.98 -12.63 5.08
N LEU A 36 12.01 -12.49 4.18
CA LEU A 36 10.83 -13.35 4.08
C LEU A 36 11.03 -14.52 3.09
N GLN A 37 12.12 -14.52 2.33
CA GLN A 37 12.41 -15.50 1.28
C GLN A 37 11.29 -15.59 0.22
N ILE A 38 10.74 -14.42 -0.15
CA ILE A 38 9.75 -14.26 -1.21
C ILE A 38 10.35 -13.51 -2.41
N ASN A 39 9.58 -13.31 -3.46
CA ASN A 39 10.06 -12.66 -4.68
C ASN A 39 9.07 -11.61 -5.19
N LEU A 40 8.84 -10.56 -4.40
CA LEU A 40 8.08 -9.41 -4.86
C LEU A 40 8.77 -8.78 -6.09
N THR A 41 8.04 -8.65 -7.18
CA THR A 41 8.52 -8.06 -8.43
C THR A 41 7.70 -6.84 -8.79
N ARG A 42 8.36 -5.85 -9.41
CA ARG A 42 7.73 -4.59 -9.82
C ARG A 42 6.69 -4.84 -10.91
N GLU A 43 5.48 -4.36 -10.69
CA GLU A 43 4.45 -4.37 -11.71
C GLU A 43 4.72 -3.31 -12.79
N LYS A 44 4.35 -3.63 -14.04
CA LYS A 44 4.49 -2.70 -15.16
C LYS A 44 3.57 -1.49 -15.04
N LYS A 45 2.43 -1.66 -14.36
CA LYS A 45 1.40 -0.64 -14.19
C LYS A 45 1.30 -0.26 -12.72
N ASP A 46 1.48 1.02 -12.44
CA ASP A 46 1.31 1.59 -11.10
C ASP A 46 -0.16 1.71 -10.73
N LEU A 47 -0.43 1.67 -9.43
CA LEU A 47 -1.70 2.14 -8.90
C LEU A 47 -1.78 3.66 -9.05
N SER A 48 -2.97 4.20 -9.23
CA SER A 48 -3.12 5.63 -9.41
C SER A 48 -4.43 6.16 -8.85
N ILE A 49 -4.37 7.36 -8.31
CA ILE A 49 -5.53 8.16 -7.93
C ILE A 49 -5.55 9.47 -8.69
N ILE A 50 -6.75 10.03 -8.87
CA ILE A 50 -6.92 11.34 -9.50
C ILE A 50 -7.17 12.36 -8.38
N TYR A 51 -6.34 13.40 -8.36
CA TYR A 51 -6.46 14.52 -7.44
C TYR A 51 -6.33 15.83 -8.19
N PHE A 52 -7.35 16.69 -8.14
CA PHE A 52 -7.42 17.94 -8.91
C PHE A 52 -6.98 17.78 -10.37
N GLN A 53 -7.59 16.83 -11.09
CA GLN A 53 -7.30 16.51 -12.50
C GLN A 53 -5.87 16.01 -12.78
N LYS A 54 -5.05 15.80 -11.75
CA LYS A 54 -3.72 15.19 -11.87
C LYS A 54 -3.78 13.73 -11.44
N LYS A 55 -3.12 12.89 -12.22
CA LYS A 55 -2.96 11.49 -11.91
C LYS A 55 -1.70 11.28 -11.08
N ILE A 56 -1.85 10.73 -9.87
CA ILE A 56 -0.75 10.45 -8.95
C ILE A 56 -0.55 8.94 -8.93
N PHE A 57 0.69 8.50 -9.12
CA PHE A 57 1.05 7.10 -9.25
C PHE A 57 1.73 6.58 -7.99
N PHE A 58 1.40 5.35 -7.62
CA PHE A 58 1.96 4.62 -6.49
C PHE A 58 2.54 3.31 -6.99
N SER A 59 3.79 3.03 -6.63
CA SER A 59 4.45 1.79 -7.05
C SER A 59 3.77 0.56 -6.47
N LEU A 60 3.73 -0.50 -7.26
CA LEU A 60 3.14 -1.79 -6.90
C LEU A 60 4.14 -2.91 -7.20
N PHE A 61 4.30 -3.82 -6.24
CA PHE A 61 5.09 -5.03 -6.36
C PHE A 61 4.23 -6.20 -5.93
N ASN A 62 4.24 -7.26 -6.72
CA ASN A 62 3.44 -8.45 -6.48
C ASN A 62 4.29 -9.72 -6.42
N TYR A 63 3.83 -10.68 -5.64
CA TYR A 63 4.34 -12.03 -5.58
C TYR A 63 3.21 -13.01 -5.27
N TYR A 64 3.13 -14.10 -6.03
CA TYR A 64 2.23 -15.21 -5.76
C TYR A 64 3.02 -16.42 -5.29
N ASP A 65 2.69 -16.91 -4.10
CA ASP A 65 3.29 -18.11 -3.54
C ASP A 65 2.52 -19.35 -4.01
N ASN A 66 3.13 -20.14 -4.88
CA ASN A 66 2.52 -21.36 -5.42
C ASN A 66 2.34 -22.48 -4.38
N VAL A 67 3.02 -22.40 -3.24
CA VAL A 67 2.94 -23.42 -2.18
C VAL A 67 1.79 -23.14 -1.24
N THR A 68 1.70 -21.90 -0.76
CA THR A 68 0.68 -21.47 0.21
C THR A 68 -0.56 -20.87 -0.46
N HIS A 69 -0.48 -20.60 -1.76
CA HIS A 69 -1.50 -19.89 -2.53
C HIS A 69 -1.83 -18.49 -1.99
N ASN A 70 -0.85 -17.88 -1.32
CA ASN A 70 -0.99 -16.50 -0.85
C ASN A 70 -0.55 -15.52 -1.93
N GLN A 71 -1.34 -14.46 -2.12
CA GLN A 71 -0.99 -13.31 -2.94
C GLN A 71 -0.43 -12.22 -2.05
N TRP A 72 0.79 -11.79 -2.34
CA TRP A 72 1.47 -10.69 -1.68
C TRP A 72 1.51 -9.48 -2.58
N SER A 73 1.15 -8.32 -2.04
CA SER A 73 1.25 -7.05 -2.75
C SER A 73 1.85 -6.00 -1.83
N LEU A 74 2.94 -5.39 -2.25
CA LEU A 74 3.52 -4.25 -1.56
C LEU A 74 3.30 -3.02 -2.41
N MET A 75 2.72 -1.98 -1.81
CA MET A 75 2.44 -0.73 -2.48
C MET A 75 2.96 0.46 -1.68
N LYS A 76 3.43 1.47 -2.40
CA LYS A 76 3.73 2.76 -1.79
C LYS A 76 2.42 3.42 -1.37
N ASN A 77 2.36 3.93 -0.14
CA ASN A 77 1.16 4.57 0.38
C ASN A 77 1.25 6.10 0.37
N LYS A 78 2.46 6.65 0.51
CA LYS A 78 2.68 8.09 0.62
C LYS A 78 3.47 8.61 -0.57
N MET A 79 2.92 9.58 -1.28
CA MET A 79 3.57 10.28 -2.39
C MET A 79 3.60 11.77 -2.12
N GLU A 80 4.77 12.37 -2.34
CA GLU A 80 4.93 13.81 -2.33
C GLU A 80 4.60 14.35 -3.72
N PHE A 81 3.77 15.38 -3.77
CA PHE A 81 3.56 16.12 -5.00
C PHE A 81 3.64 17.63 -4.76
N LYS A 82 4.18 18.32 -5.74
CA LYS A 82 4.32 19.77 -5.71
C LYS A 82 3.13 20.41 -6.41
N ASN A 83 2.36 21.19 -5.67
CA ASN A 83 1.27 21.95 -6.26
C ASN A 83 1.85 23.24 -6.87
N LYS A 84 1.84 23.34 -8.22
CA LYS A 84 2.27 24.54 -8.94
C LYS A 84 1.15 25.60 -9.07
N HIS A 85 0.15 25.60 -8.22
CA HIS A 85 -0.76 26.72 -8.11
C HIS A 85 -0.07 27.84 -7.31
N VAL A 86 0.90 28.46 -7.94
CA VAL A 86 1.40 29.77 -7.53
C VAL A 86 0.36 30.78 -8.00
N GLU A 87 -0.32 31.40 -7.06
CA GLU A 87 -0.95 32.69 -7.32
C GLU A 87 0.12 33.63 -7.86
N LYS A 88 -0.10 34.18 -9.05
CA LYS A 88 0.83 35.03 -9.80
C LYS A 88 1.21 36.35 -9.13
N ASN A 89 0.98 36.53 -7.84
CA ASN A 89 1.05 37.83 -7.19
C ASN A 89 2.11 38.02 -6.09
N ASN A 90 3.00 37.02 -5.84
CA ASN A 90 4.09 37.24 -4.90
C ASN A 90 5.43 36.80 -5.48
N LEU A 91 6.20 37.80 -5.91
CA LEU A 91 7.56 37.67 -6.47
C LEU A 91 8.61 37.12 -5.50
N PHE A 92 8.26 36.79 -4.26
CA PHE A 92 9.20 36.36 -3.19
C PHE A 92 8.80 35.11 -2.41
N SER A 93 7.82 34.35 -2.83
CA SER A 93 7.47 33.10 -2.16
C SER A 93 7.83 31.89 -3.00
N ASP A 94 9.10 31.49 -2.94
CA ASP A 94 9.60 30.17 -3.37
C ASP A 94 9.15 29.04 -2.42
N ASN A 95 8.11 29.27 -1.62
CA ASN A 95 7.51 28.28 -0.76
C ASN A 95 6.58 27.37 -1.58
N GLN A 96 7.21 26.47 -2.37
CA GLN A 96 6.53 25.32 -2.90
C GLN A 96 6.08 24.44 -1.71
N MET A 97 4.84 24.58 -1.28
CA MET A 97 4.28 23.71 -0.26
C MET A 97 4.25 22.29 -0.81
N SER A 98 5.10 21.42 -0.27
CA SER A 98 5.02 19.99 -0.51
C SER A 98 3.74 19.45 0.10
N MET A 99 2.91 18.84 -0.71
CA MET A 99 1.71 18.15 -0.27
C MET A 99 1.94 16.64 -0.38
N PHE A 100 1.41 15.90 0.61
CA PHE A 100 1.47 14.44 0.59
C PHE A 100 0.10 13.86 0.26
N MET A 101 0.08 12.90 -0.66
CA MET A 101 -1.09 12.09 -0.96
C MET A 101 -0.87 10.66 -0.50
N HIS A 102 -1.93 10.05 -0.01
CA HIS A 102 -1.92 8.68 0.47
C HIS A 102 -2.87 7.83 -0.35
N LEU A 103 -2.40 6.64 -0.74
CA LEU A 103 -3.22 5.65 -1.44
C LEU A 103 -4.38 5.18 -0.54
N ILE A 104 -4.07 5.00 0.74
CA ILE A 104 -5.02 4.65 1.81
C ILE A 104 -4.94 5.74 2.88
N PRO A 105 -5.82 6.76 2.84
CA PRO A 105 -5.78 7.90 3.76
C PRO A 105 -5.90 7.52 5.23
N GLU A 106 -6.62 6.46 5.56
CA GLU A 106 -6.76 5.94 6.91
C GLU A 106 -5.43 5.43 7.48
N CYS A 107 -4.50 5.06 6.59
CA CYS A 107 -3.15 4.57 6.90
C CYS A 107 -2.08 5.66 6.71
N LYS A 108 -2.40 6.94 6.88
CA LYS A 108 -1.49 8.09 6.63
C LYS A 108 -0.18 8.06 7.43
N ASN A 109 -0.12 7.29 8.51
CA ASN A 109 1.08 7.14 9.33
C ASN A 109 2.11 6.17 8.75
N PHE A 110 1.77 5.49 7.66
CA PHE A 110 2.61 4.51 7.00
C PHE A 110 3.01 4.97 5.59
N ASP A 111 4.26 4.73 5.23
CA ASP A 111 4.81 5.07 3.93
C ASP A 111 4.52 3.99 2.89
N PHE A 112 4.36 2.74 3.34
CA PHE A 112 4.06 1.56 2.51
C PHE A 112 2.99 0.69 3.17
N ILE A 113 2.27 -0.07 2.32
CA ILE A 113 1.28 -1.05 2.74
C ILE A 113 1.63 -2.39 2.11
N ILE A 114 1.59 -3.46 2.89
CA ILE A 114 1.58 -4.85 2.40
C ILE A 114 0.16 -5.38 2.52
N LYS A 115 -0.38 -5.90 1.43
CA LYS A 115 -1.62 -6.67 1.38
C LYS A 115 -1.27 -8.14 1.19
N ILE A 116 -1.83 -9.02 2.02
CA ILE A 116 -1.69 -10.47 1.88
C ILE A 116 -3.08 -11.07 1.81
N SER A 117 -3.43 -11.67 0.67
CA SER A 117 -4.66 -12.43 0.46
C SER A 117 -4.33 -13.92 0.50
N GLY A 118 -5.13 -14.71 1.19
CA GLY A 118 -4.94 -16.14 1.37
C GLY A 118 -5.22 -16.57 2.81
N LEU A 119 -5.21 -17.89 3.05
CA LEU A 119 -5.64 -18.46 4.32
C LEU A 119 -4.48 -18.83 5.26
N VAL A 120 -3.27 -18.99 4.74
CA VAL A 120 -2.17 -19.64 5.47
C VAL A 120 -0.97 -18.71 5.56
N PHE A 121 -0.97 -17.83 6.55
CA PHE A 121 0.23 -17.06 6.91
C PHE A 121 0.22 -16.69 8.41
N ASN A 122 1.42 -16.55 8.97
CA ASN A 122 1.61 -16.19 10.37
C ASN A 122 1.92 -14.70 10.48
N LYS A 123 0.94 -13.90 10.90
CA LYS A 123 1.05 -12.45 11.03
C LYS A 123 2.18 -12.02 11.98
N LYS A 124 2.34 -12.70 13.11
CA LYS A 124 3.38 -12.37 14.11
C LYS A 124 4.78 -12.62 13.55
N GLU A 125 4.94 -13.70 12.81
CA GLU A 125 6.22 -14.04 12.17
C GLU A 125 6.59 -13.02 11.11
N ILE A 126 5.65 -12.62 10.26
CA ILE A 126 5.85 -11.59 9.23
C ILE A 126 6.32 -10.28 9.87
N ILE A 127 5.61 -9.82 10.91
CA ILE A 127 5.98 -8.59 11.64
C ILE A 127 7.39 -8.73 12.24
N SER A 128 7.70 -9.86 12.87
CA SER A 128 9.01 -10.12 13.48
C SER A 128 10.13 -10.09 12.44
N LEU A 129 9.94 -10.72 11.28
CA LEU A 129 10.95 -10.77 10.21
C LEU A 129 11.18 -9.41 9.58
N ILE A 130 10.12 -8.64 9.35
CA ILE A 130 10.23 -7.29 8.80
C ILE A 130 10.86 -6.31 9.80
N ASN A 131 10.54 -6.43 11.09
CA ASN A 131 11.16 -5.60 12.14
C ASN A 131 12.69 -5.78 12.25
N LYS A 132 13.24 -6.89 11.77
CA LYS A 132 14.70 -7.11 11.74
C LYS A 132 15.41 -6.30 10.64
N ILE A 133 14.67 -5.71 9.72
CA ILE A 133 15.23 -4.89 8.64
C ILE A 133 15.65 -3.54 9.20
N ASN A 134 16.91 -3.18 9.02
CA ASN A 134 17.39 -1.84 9.36
C ASN A 134 16.61 -0.77 8.58
N ASN A 135 16.35 0.38 9.22
CA ASN A 135 15.59 1.50 8.67
C ASN A 135 14.07 1.25 8.51
N ILE A 136 13.53 0.17 9.09
CA ILE A 136 12.11 0.06 9.39
C ILE A 136 11.89 0.69 10.77
N GLU A 137 11.10 1.76 10.82
CA GLU A 137 10.76 2.42 12.09
C GLU A 137 9.61 1.69 12.78
N ILE A 138 8.58 1.37 12.02
CA ILE A 138 7.36 0.71 12.51
C ILE A 138 6.84 -0.23 11.43
N ILE A 139 6.42 -1.42 11.87
CA ILE A 139 5.49 -2.27 11.15
C ILE A 139 4.36 -2.68 12.09
N SER A 140 3.12 -2.58 11.64
CA SER A 140 1.96 -3.06 12.37
C SER A 140 0.86 -3.56 11.45
N GLU A 141 0.06 -4.49 11.94
CA GLU A 141 -1.16 -4.88 11.25
C GLU A 141 -2.18 -3.73 11.31
N VAL A 142 -2.88 -3.51 10.22
CA VAL A 142 -4.02 -2.59 10.15
C VAL A 142 -5.25 -3.34 10.67
N ALA A 143 -5.62 -3.09 11.93
CA ALA A 143 -6.62 -3.89 12.65
C ALA A 143 -8.05 -3.77 12.08
N GLU A 144 -8.37 -2.66 11.44
CA GLU A 144 -9.74 -2.33 11.02
C GLU A 144 -9.90 -2.28 9.49
N VAL A 145 -9.46 -3.33 8.79
CA VAL A 145 -9.58 -3.42 7.33
C VAL A 145 -11.03 -3.26 6.86
N LYS A 146 -11.98 -3.80 7.62
CA LYS A 146 -13.41 -3.70 7.30
C LYS A 146 -13.96 -2.27 7.40
N SER A 147 -13.36 -1.42 8.21
CA SER A 147 -13.76 -0.02 8.41
C SER A 147 -13.18 0.96 7.39
N LEU A 148 -12.33 0.49 6.47
CA LEU A 148 -11.80 1.32 5.39
C LEU A 148 -12.93 1.88 4.53
N SER A 149 -12.75 3.10 4.05
CA SER A 149 -13.69 3.73 3.11
C SER A 149 -13.83 2.91 1.82
N SER A 150 -14.95 3.06 1.12
CA SER A 150 -15.17 2.42 -0.18
C SER A 150 -14.09 2.80 -1.20
N GLN A 151 -13.59 4.03 -1.14
CA GLN A 151 -12.50 4.48 -1.99
C GLN A 151 -11.20 3.73 -1.69
N SER A 152 -10.83 3.61 -0.40
CA SER A 152 -9.63 2.87 0.01
C SER A 152 -9.72 1.39 -0.34
N LYS A 153 -10.89 0.76 -0.13
CA LYS A 153 -11.14 -0.62 -0.58
C LYS A 153 -10.99 -0.75 -2.09
N GLY A 154 -11.54 0.19 -2.86
CA GLY A 154 -11.38 0.24 -4.31
C GLY A 154 -9.91 0.36 -4.76
N ASN A 155 -9.11 1.14 -4.06
CA ASN A 155 -7.68 1.29 -4.33
C ASN A 155 -6.86 0.02 -4.03
N LEU A 156 -7.43 -0.93 -3.26
CA LEU A 156 -6.82 -2.23 -2.94
C LEU A 156 -7.30 -3.36 -3.88
N CYS A 157 -8.22 -3.08 -4.79
CA CYS A 157 -8.73 -4.04 -5.79
C CYS A 157 -7.92 -3.89 -7.09
N PHE A 158 -6.95 -4.79 -7.31
CA PHE A 158 -6.09 -4.81 -8.50
C PHE A 158 -5.61 -6.24 -8.81
#